data_6ad5fda32384bd2308e989df2854b2d4
#
_entry.id   6ad5fda32384bd2308e989df2854b2d4
#
_cell.length_a   1.000
_cell.length_b   1.000
_cell.length_c   1.000
_cell.angle_alpha   90.00
_cell.angle_beta   90.00
_cell.angle_gamma   90.00
#
_symmetry.space_group_name_H-M   'P 1'
#
loop_
_entity.id
_entity.type
_entity.pdbx_description
1 polymer ?
#
loop_
_entity_poly.entity_id
_entity_poly.type
_entity_poly.pdbx_seq_one_letter_code
_entity_poly.pdbx_strand_id
1 'polypeptide(L)'
;MTNDEIIEFLKKHLQAIQENDTKTYNETTGEDLTLYEWWITPHRINGLPFHEFMMTSNAERGTVFGAESKGKTKTRFDLSNLHIQNYGDTAIASYTLLISTASADGVKVATHNESRVMVEQNGVWKVVHVHKSPAWQAPHIPS
;
A
#
# COMPACT_ATOMS: atom_id res chain seq x y z
N MET A 1 -11.55 -15.97 -7.03
CA MET A 1 -10.29 -16.37 -6.35
C MET A 1 -10.57 -16.87 -4.94
N THR A 2 -9.77 -17.81 -4.47
CA THR A 2 -9.77 -18.21 -3.07
C THR A 2 -9.14 -17.09 -2.23
N ASN A 3 -9.32 -17.18 -0.91
CA ASN A 3 -8.67 -16.21 -0.01
C ASN A 3 -7.14 -16.27 -0.14
N ASP A 4 -6.55 -17.45 -0.30
CA ASP A 4 -5.11 -17.59 -0.48
C ASP A 4 -4.63 -16.91 -1.76
N GLU A 5 -5.39 -17.03 -2.84
CA GLU A 5 -5.07 -16.37 -4.10
C GLU A 5 -5.18 -14.84 -3.97
N ILE A 6 -6.17 -14.35 -3.24
CA ILE A 6 -6.32 -12.93 -2.95
C ILE A 6 -5.13 -12.41 -2.15
N ILE A 7 -4.68 -13.17 -1.15
CA ILE A 7 -3.52 -12.80 -0.34
C ILE A 7 -2.26 -12.74 -1.20
N GLU A 8 -2.06 -13.70 -2.10
CA GLU A 8 -0.91 -13.67 -3.01
C GLU A 8 -0.97 -12.47 -3.96
N PHE A 9 -2.16 -12.14 -4.47
CA PHE A 9 -2.36 -10.95 -5.30
C PHE A 9 -2.01 -9.67 -4.52
N LEU A 10 -2.50 -9.57 -3.28
CA LEU A 10 -2.22 -8.43 -2.40
C LEU A 10 -0.71 -8.27 -2.17
N LYS A 11 -0.01 -9.36 -1.87
CA LYS A 11 1.43 -9.33 -1.64
C LYS A 11 2.20 -8.90 -2.88
N LYS A 12 1.80 -9.41 -4.04
CA LYS A 12 2.41 -9.00 -5.32
C LYS A 12 2.26 -7.50 -5.55
N HIS A 13 1.06 -6.98 -5.29
CA HIS A 13 0.77 -5.56 -5.43
C HIS A 13 1.61 -4.71 -4.47
N LEU A 14 1.67 -5.09 -3.19
CA LEU A 14 2.44 -4.37 -2.19
C LEU A 14 3.94 -4.44 -2.46
N GLN A 15 4.44 -5.58 -2.92
CA GLN A 15 5.84 -5.73 -3.29
C GLN A 15 6.23 -4.81 -4.44
N ALA A 16 5.32 -4.66 -5.42
CA ALA A 16 5.53 -3.73 -6.52
C ALA A 16 5.67 -2.28 -6.02
N ILE A 17 4.88 -1.89 -5.04
CA ILE A 17 4.98 -0.56 -4.43
C ILE A 17 6.31 -0.41 -3.71
N GLN A 18 6.71 -1.40 -2.93
CA GLN A 18 7.97 -1.36 -2.18
C GLN A 18 9.19 -1.24 -3.11
N GLU A 19 9.17 -1.96 -4.22
CA GLU A 19 10.28 -2.00 -5.18
C GLU A 19 10.18 -0.89 -6.23
N ASN A 20 9.12 -0.09 -6.19
CA ASN A 20 8.81 0.91 -7.21
C ASN A 20 8.72 0.29 -8.61
N ASP A 21 8.15 -0.91 -8.67
CA ASP A 21 7.89 -1.62 -9.92
C ASP A 21 6.58 -1.10 -10.53
N THR A 22 6.69 -0.04 -11.31
CA THR A 22 5.52 0.63 -11.87
C THR A 22 4.75 -0.25 -12.85
N LYS A 23 5.43 -1.16 -13.55
CA LYS A 23 4.77 -2.08 -14.46
C LYS A 23 3.80 -3.01 -13.74
N THR A 24 4.28 -3.70 -12.70
CA THR A 24 3.44 -4.60 -11.92
C THR A 24 2.37 -3.83 -11.17
N TYR A 25 2.69 -2.65 -10.65
CA TYR A 25 1.71 -1.81 -10.00
C TYR A 25 0.57 -1.43 -10.95
N ASN A 26 0.91 -1.07 -12.19
CA ASN A 26 -0.08 -0.75 -13.22
C ASN A 26 -0.96 -1.96 -13.56
N GLU A 27 -0.36 -3.13 -13.67
CA GLU A 27 -1.08 -4.38 -13.97
C GLU A 27 -2.05 -4.78 -12.86
N THR A 28 -1.76 -4.42 -11.62
CA THR A 28 -2.56 -4.82 -10.45
C THR A 28 -3.50 -3.74 -9.94
N THR A 29 -3.55 -2.59 -10.61
CA THR A 29 -4.30 -1.42 -10.15
C THR A 29 -5.25 -0.92 -11.24
N GLY A 30 -6.47 -0.58 -10.85
CA GLY A 30 -7.46 -0.01 -11.77
C GLY A 30 -7.10 1.42 -12.16
N GLU A 31 -7.44 1.80 -13.40
CA GLU A 31 -7.18 3.16 -13.89
C GLU A 31 -7.95 4.21 -13.09
N ASP A 32 -9.10 3.84 -12.58
CA ASP A 32 -9.99 4.70 -11.78
C ASP A 32 -9.68 4.65 -10.28
N LEU A 33 -8.49 4.18 -9.91
CA LEU A 33 -8.05 4.10 -8.52
C LEU A 33 -8.40 5.37 -7.75
N THR A 34 -8.93 5.18 -6.55
CA THR A 34 -9.07 6.26 -5.57
C THR A 34 -8.35 5.87 -4.29
N LEU A 35 -7.70 6.82 -3.64
CA LEU A 35 -7.02 6.52 -2.39
C LEU A 35 -6.87 7.74 -1.50
N TYR A 36 -6.71 7.46 -0.21
CA TYR A 36 -6.31 8.44 0.80
C TYR A 36 -4.95 8.04 1.35
N GLU A 37 -4.00 8.97 1.29
CA GLU A 37 -2.64 8.82 1.86
C GLU A 37 -2.32 10.08 2.67
N TRP A 38 -2.47 10.01 4.00
CA TRP A 38 -2.42 11.19 4.86
C TRP A 38 -1.09 11.96 4.81
N TRP A 39 0.02 11.30 4.50
CA TRP A 39 1.34 11.98 4.45
C TRP A 39 1.61 12.70 3.14
N ILE A 40 0.75 12.52 2.15
CA ILE A 40 0.90 13.15 0.84
C ILE A 40 -0.06 14.34 0.74
N THR A 41 -1.33 14.10 0.99
CA THR A 41 -2.38 15.11 0.87
C THR A 41 -3.58 14.71 1.71
N PRO A 42 -4.34 15.67 2.27
CA PRO A 42 -5.59 15.36 2.96
C PRO A 42 -6.73 15.04 2.01
N HIS A 43 -6.57 15.31 0.71
CA HIS A 43 -7.61 15.09 -0.29
C HIS A 43 -7.54 13.69 -0.86
N ARG A 44 -8.69 13.20 -1.37
CA ARG A 44 -8.71 11.96 -2.12
C ARG A 44 -7.92 12.13 -3.41
N ILE A 45 -7.04 11.18 -3.68
CA ILE A 45 -6.31 11.10 -4.94
C ILE A 45 -7.15 10.28 -5.89
N ASN A 46 -7.39 10.81 -7.08
CA ASN A 46 -8.20 10.16 -8.10
C ASN A 46 -7.33 9.83 -9.32
N GLY A 47 -7.36 8.56 -9.70
CA GLY A 47 -6.76 8.09 -10.93
C GLY A 47 -5.35 7.53 -10.75
N LEU A 48 -5.12 6.39 -11.39
CA LEU A 48 -3.84 5.70 -11.38
C LEU A 48 -2.70 6.54 -11.95
N PRO A 49 -2.86 7.25 -13.09
CA PRO A 49 -1.75 8.03 -13.64
C PRO A 49 -1.19 9.08 -12.69
N PHE A 50 -2.05 9.73 -11.93
CA PHE A 50 -1.60 10.73 -10.96
C PHE A 50 -0.85 10.07 -9.80
N HIS A 51 -1.32 8.92 -9.34
CA HIS A 51 -0.66 8.19 -8.26
C HIS A 51 0.70 7.64 -8.72
N GLU A 52 0.81 7.15 -9.93
CA GLU A 52 2.08 6.70 -10.50
C GLU A 52 3.09 7.85 -10.58
N PHE A 53 2.64 9.03 -10.98
CA PHE A 53 3.48 10.22 -10.99
C PHE A 53 4.01 10.51 -9.59
N MET A 54 3.16 10.42 -8.57
CA MET A 54 3.56 10.65 -7.18
C MET A 54 4.56 9.60 -6.70
N MET A 55 4.36 8.34 -7.04
CA MET A 55 5.29 7.26 -6.71
C MET A 55 6.67 7.52 -7.31
N THR A 56 6.72 7.87 -8.58
CA THR A 56 7.98 8.17 -9.26
C THR A 56 8.69 9.35 -8.61
N SER A 57 7.96 10.43 -8.33
CA SER A 57 8.53 11.61 -7.67
C SER A 57 9.05 11.28 -6.28
N ASN A 58 8.33 10.47 -5.51
CA ASN A 58 8.75 10.06 -4.18
C ASN A 58 9.99 9.16 -4.23
N ALA A 59 10.07 8.26 -5.20
CA ALA A 59 11.23 7.40 -5.40
C ALA A 59 12.47 8.23 -5.74
N GLU A 60 12.34 9.24 -6.60
CA GLU A 60 13.43 10.16 -6.95
C GLU A 60 13.93 10.94 -5.74
N ARG A 61 13.04 11.24 -4.79
CA ARG A 61 13.40 11.92 -3.55
C ARG A 61 13.83 10.96 -2.44
N GLY A 62 13.88 9.65 -2.73
CA GLY A 62 14.23 8.62 -1.75
C GLY A 62 13.15 8.29 -0.75
N THR A 63 11.88 8.59 -1.05
CA THR A 63 10.76 8.34 -0.16
C THR A 63 9.82 7.31 -0.78
N VAL A 64 9.66 6.17 -0.11
CA VAL A 64 8.75 5.09 -0.53
C VAL A 64 7.96 4.66 0.71
N PHE A 65 6.64 4.44 0.58
CA PHE A 65 5.75 4.13 1.71
C PHE A 65 5.76 5.19 2.83
N GLY A 66 6.18 6.43 2.53
CA GLY A 66 6.35 7.45 3.57
C GLY A 66 7.63 7.29 4.37
N ALA A 67 8.52 6.36 3.99
CA ALA A 67 9.81 6.13 4.62
C ALA A 67 10.94 6.58 3.67
N GLU A 68 12.02 7.12 4.23
CA GLU A 68 13.18 7.47 3.42
C GLU A 68 13.99 6.22 3.08
N SER A 69 14.37 6.10 1.83
CA SER A 69 15.28 5.06 1.38
C SER A 69 16.48 5.73 0.73
N LYS A 70 17.62 5.72 1.42
CA LYS A 70 18.87 6.31 0.93
C LYS A 70 20.01 5.31 1.03
N GLY A 71 20.67 5.06 -0.09
CA GLY A 71 21.92 4.30 -0.14
C GLY A 71 21.77 2.88 0.39
N LYS A 72 22.38 2.60 1.54
CA LYS A 72 22.49 1.25 2.10
C LYS A 72 21.33 0.82 2.99
N THR A 73 20.20 1.49 2.96
CA THR A 73 19.05 1.07 3.74
C THR A 73 18.38 -0.13 3.08
N LYS A 74 17.87 -1.04 3.92
CA LYS A 74 17.04 -2.16 3.48
C LYS A 74 15.66 -1.99 4.06
N THR A 75 14.65 -2.11 3.21
CA THR A 75 13.26 -1.96 3.62
C THR A 75 12.49 -3.23 3.30
N ARG A 76 11.68 -3.67 4.24
CA ARG A 76 10.74 -4.77 4.00
C ARG A 76 9.40 -4.43 4.62
N PHE A 77 8.35 -5.08 4.14
CA PHE A 77 7.03 -4.93 4.73
C PHE A 77 6.53 -6.26 5.29
N ASP A 78 5.69 -6.17 6.32
CA ASP A 78 4.99 -7.30 6.90
C ASP A 78 3.53 -6.92 7.11
N LEU A 79 2.64 -7.88 6.98
CA LEU A 79 1.22 -7.70 7.22
C LEU A 79 0.85 -8.30 8.57
N SER A 80 0.18 -7.51 9.40
CA SER A 80 -0.32 -7.97 10.69
C SER A 80 -1.84 -7.91 10.70
N ASN A 81 -2.46 -8.87 11.35
CA ASN A 81 -3.91 -8.94 11.54
C ASN A 81 -4.67 -8.87 10.20
N LEU A 82 -4.17 -9.58 9.21
CA LEU A 82 -4.76 -9.59 7.87
C LEU A 82 -6.12 -10.29 7.89
N HIS A 83 -7.11 -9.61 7.34
CA HIS A 83 -8.45 -10.15 7.17
C HIS A 83 -8.93 -9.93 5.73
N ILE A 84 -9.46 -10.97 5.12
CA ILE A 84 -10.00 -10.92 3.77
C ILE A 84 -11.51 -11.11 3.83
N GLN A 85 -12.23 -10.18 3.23
CA GLN A 85 -13.67 -10.32 2.97
C GLN A 85 -13.83 -10.62 1.48
N ASN A 86 -14.25 -11.83 1.15
CA ASN A 86 -14.32 -12.32 -0.22
C ASN A 86 -15.79 -12.45 -0.65
N TYR A 87 -16.17 -11.67 -1.65
CA TYR A 87 -17.54 -11.64 -2.16
C TYR A 87 -17.63 -12.14 -3.60
N GLY A 88 -16.65 -12.93 -4.04
CA GLY A 88 -16.62 -13.50 -5.39
C GLY A 88 -15.84 -12.63 -6.35
N ASP A 89 -16.46 -11.60 -6.87
CA ASP A 89 -15.83 -10.66 -7.81
C ASP A 89 -15.27 -9.40 -7.13
N THR A 90 -15.47 -9.28 -5.81
CA THR A 90 -14.98 -8.15 -5.02
C THR A 90 -14.42 -8.68 -3.71
N ALA A 91 -13.29 -8.16 -3.31
CA ALA A 91 -12.68 -8.50 -2.03
C ALA A 91 -12.18 -7.25 -1.33
N ILE A 92 -12.22 -7.28 0.01
CA ILE A 92 -11.68 -6.22 0.84
C ILE A 92 -10.60 -6.85 1.72
N ALA A 93 -9.40 -6.30 1.67
CA ALA A 93 -8.31 -6.67 2.57
C ALA A 93 -8.11 -5.57 3.59
N SER A 94 -8.09 -5.94 4.87
CA SER A 94 -7.84 -5.02 5.99
C SER A 94 -6.67 -5.57 6.80
N TYR A 95 -5.73 -4.72 7.17
CA TYR A 95 -4.52 -5.16 7.88
C TYR A 95 -3.79 -3.96 8.45
N THR A 96 -2.81 -4.25 9.32
CA THR A 96 -1.81 -3.27 9.71
C THR A 96 -0.54 -3.58 8.92
N LEU A 97 -0.03 -2.59 8.21
CA LEU A 97 1.21 -2.70 7.46
C LEU A 97 2.35 -2.24 8.35
N LEU A 98 3.39 -3.08 8.47
CA LEU A 98 4.62 -2.75 9.18
C LEU A 98 5.72 -2.62 8.14
N ILE A 99 6.37 -1.45 8.11
CA ILE A 99 7.48 -1.20 7.21
C ILE A 99 8.73 -1.05 8.06
N SER A 100 9.63 -2.00 7.93
CA SER A 100 10.88 -2.03 8.67
C SER A 100 12.01 -1.53 7.78
N THR A 101 12.73 -0.51 8.24
CA THR A 101 13.87 0.05 7.54
C THR A 101 15.11 -0.13 8.40
N ALA A 102 16.06 -0.90 7.89
CA ALA A 102 17.34 -1.16 8.56
C ALA A 102 18.40 -0.22 7.98
N SER A 103 19.15 0.43 8.87
CA SER A 103 20.25 1.32 8.51
C SER A 103 21.37 1.15 9.52
N ALA A 104 22.46 1.90 9.34
CA ALA A 104 23.56 1.93 10.29
C ALA A 104 23.11 2.35 11.70
N ASP A 105 22.05 3.13 11.82
CA ASP A 105 21.53 3.63 13.08
C ASP A 105 20.53 2.66 13.75
N GLY A 106 20.29 1.50 13.17
CA GLY A 106 19.38 0.50 13.69
C GLY A 106 18.18 0.26 12.81
N VAL A 107 17.11 -0.32 13.37
CA VAL A 107 15.89 -0.64 12.64
C VAL A 107 14.77 0.27 13.12
N LYS A 108 14.12 0.95 12.17
CA LYS A 108 12.92 1.74 12.44
C LYS A 108 11.73 1.02 11.84
N VAL A 109 10.60 1.03 12.55
CA VAL A 109 9.36 0.42 12.08
C VAL A 109 8.28 1.48 12.04
N ALA A 110 7.74 1.70 10.83
CA ALA A 110 6.56 2.53 10.63
C ALA A 110 5.35 1.60 10.52
N THR A 111 4.24 1.99 11.12
CA THR A 111 2.99 1.21 11.07
C THR A 111 1.83 2.08 10.64
N HIS A 112 0.97 1.51 9.82
CA HIS A 112 -0.29 2.16 9.51
C HIS A 112 -1.34 1.12 9.12
N ASN A 113 -2.60 1.48 9.32
CA ASN A 113 -3.72 0.63 8.95
C ASN A 113 -4.12 0.91 7.51
N GLU A 114 -4.43 -0.15 6.77
CA GLU A 114 -4.85 -0.03 5.39
C GLU A 114 -6.06 -0.90 5.12
N SER A 115 -6.92 -0.38 4.25
CA SER A 115 -7.99 -1.15 3.63
C SER A 115 -7.84 -1.03 2.13
N ARG A 116 -7.86 -2.18 1.42
CA ARG A 116 -7.79 -2.22 -0.04
C ARG A 116 -8.99 -2.95 -0.59
N VAL A 117 -9.64 -2.33 -1.56
CA VAL A 117 -10.75 -2.95 -2.28
C VAL A 117 -10.23 -3.43 -3.63
N MET A 118 -10.49 -4.70 -3.92
CA MET A 118 -10.05 -5.36 -5.14
C MET A 118 -11.27 -5.88 -5.88
N VAL A 119 -11.30 -5.74 -7.19
CA VAL A 119 -12.40 -6.21 -8.00
C VAL A 119 -11.89 -7.00 -9.20
N GLU A 120 -12.69 -7.97 -9.63
CA GLU A 120 -12.45 -8.70 -10.87
C GLU A 120 -13.25 -8.06 -11.99
N GLN A 121 -12.57 -7.71 -13.06
CA GLN A 121 -13.19 -7.19 -14.29
C GLN A 121 -12.62 -7.97 -15.46
N ASN A 122 -13.50 -8.67 -16.17
CA ASN A 122 -13.11 -9.47 -17.34
C ASN A 122 -12.00 -10.50 -17.02
N GLY A 123 -12.10 -11.14 -15.86
CA GLY A 123 -11.14 -12.14 -15.42
C GLY A 123 -9.84 -11.59 -14.85
N VAL A 124 -9.72 -10.26 -14.71
CA VAL A 124 -8.51 -9.62 -14.20
C VAL A 124 -8.83 -8.92 -12.88
N TRP A 125 -8.05 -9.22 -11.85
CA TRP A 125 -8.17 -8.57 -10.55
C TRP A 125 -7.38 -7.28 -10.50
N LYS A 126 -7.99 -6.24 -9.93
CA LYS A 126 -7.39 -4.90 -9.81
C LYS A 126 -7.72 -4.31 -8.45
N VAL A 127 -6.75 -3.63 -7.84
CA VAL A 127 -6.99 -2.78 -6.69
C VAL A 127 -7.63 -1.49 -7.19
N VAL A 128 -8.77 -1.10 -6.63
CA VAL A 128 -9.51 0.09 -7.09
C VAL A 128 -9.67 1.15 -6.02
N HIS A 129 -9.46 0.80 -4.75
CA HIS A 129 -9.54 1.77 -3.66
C HIS A 129 -8.62 1.40 -2.52
N VAL A 130 -7.98 2.41 -1.95
CA VAL A 130 -7.10 2.24 -0.78
C VAL A 130 -7.37 3.37 0.19
N HIS A 131 -7.51 3.02 1.47
CA HIS A 131 -7.53 4.00 2.55
C HIS A 131 -6.43 3.65 3.55
N LYS A 132 -5.56 4.61 3.84
CA LYS A 132 -4.46 4.44 4.78
C LYS A 132 -4.61 5.43 5.93
N SER A 133 -4.35 4.97 7.14
CA SER A 133 -4.37 5.83 8.33
C SER A 133 -3.25 5.42 9.28
N PRO A 134 -2.71 6.36 10.07
CA PRO A 134 -1.71 6.01 11.09
C PRO A 134 -2.27 4.99 12.09
N ALA A 135 -1.44 4.04 12.54
CA ALA A 135 -1.80 3.10 13.59
C ALA A 135 -1.39 3.68 14.94
N TRP A 136 -2.14 4.68 15.40
CA TRP A 136 -1.86 5.35 16.66
C TRP A 136 -2.42 4.59 17.86
N GLN A 137 -1.86 4.89 19.02
CA GLN A 137 -2.39 4.38 20.29
C GLN A 137 -3.84 4.84 20.47
N ALA A 138 -4.66 3.95 21.00
CA ALA A 138 -6.06 4.26 21.27
C ALA A 138 -6.32 4.33 22.78
N PRO A 139 -7.12 5.31 23.27
CA PRO A 139 -7.66 6.41 22.50
C PRO A 139 -6.56 7.40 22.10
N HIS A 140 -6.69 7.99 20.90
CA HIS A 140 -5.74 9.00 20.46
C HIS A 140 -6.09 10.34 21.09
N ILE A 141 -5.13 10.92 21.81
CA ILE A 141 -5.31 12.21 22.46
C ILE A 141 -4.40 13.21 21.73
N PRO A 142 -4.97 14.18 21.01
CA PRO A 142 -4.17 15.19 20.32
C PRO A 142 -3.39 16.02 21.34
N SER A 143 -2.13 16.30 21.01
CA SER A 143 -1.26 17.14 21.84
C SER A 143 -1.36 18.59 21.45
#